data_768ac455f739ed09ae30803aa559bd38
#
_entry.id   768ac455f739ed09ae30803aa559bd38
#
_cell.length_a   1.000
_cell.length_b   1.000
_cell.length_c   1.000
_cell.angle_alpha   90.00
_cell.angle_beta   90.00
_cell.angle_gamma   90.00
#
_symmetry.space_group_name_H-M   'P 1'
#
loop_
_entity.id
_entity.type
_entity.pdbx_description
1 polymer ?
#
loop_
_entity_poly.entity_id
_entity_poly.type
_entity_poly.pdbx_seq_one_letter_code
_entity_poly.pdbx_strand_id
1 'polypeptide(L)'
;GIEYKIVEPTNGIAAALETLAEDGYNLIFNLEYDFDALVKGVGGADAIAAQYPDTWFVVFNADPNRNEDGSVMHKNVISVLFDVHEGSYLSGYAYVYMNENQKDLFGEGYNMTPVDTARAVGFVGGTNSDGILVFSYGFMQGMERACSELNVNYDYYAKNDAGFGDPALGATVAGTMFDNGANAVFAVAGVVGDGVASKAKEVGKLAVMVDGNLDAQQSGYIITSVLKNTGTPVATITKAYVDGSIGTMENLQSYNIASGGTGITDMSEIAKHVNADAFAAIKAKVDAVQAEIAAGTQKIVNRQNGEEFDPATACPHLTVK
;
A
#
# COMPACT_ATOMS: atom_id res chain seq x y z
N GLY A 1 30.06 14.32 5.85
CA GLY A 1 28.62 14.43 5.55
C GLY A 1 28.30 13.60 4.33
N ILE A 2 27.04 13.31 4.10
CA ILE A 2 26.57 12.62 2.88
C ILE A 2 26.13 13.72 1.91
N GLU A 3 26.67 13.72 0.68
CA GLU A 3 26.13 14.52 -0.41
C GLU A 3 24.99 13.75 -1.06
N TYR A 4 23.91 14.43 -1.40
CA TYR A 4 22.77 13.82 -2.07
C TYR A 4 22.25 14.70 -3.22
N LYS A 5 21.66 14.05 -4.21
CA LYS A 5 21.00 14.67 -5.36
C LYS A 5 19.67 13.97 -5.61
N ILE A 6 18.64 14.75 -5.89
CA ILE A 6 17.34 14.25 -6.35
C ILE A 6 17.25 14.53 -7.84
N VAL A 7 16.91 13.51 -8.62
CA VAL A 7 16.82 13.58 -10.08
C VAL A 7 15.45 13.10 -10.53
N GLU A 8 14.79 13.90 -11.37
CA GLU A 8 13.62 13.47 -12.13
C GLU A 8 14.13 13.02 -13.53
N PRO A 9 13.91 11.76 -13.94
CA PRO A 9 14.52 11.20 -15.15
C PRO A 9 13.79 11.67 -16.43
N THR A 10 14.06 12.89 -16.87
CA THR A 10 13.42 13.48 -18.08
C THR A 10 13.83 12.80 -19.39
N ASN A 11 14.98 12.13 -19.42
CA ASN A 11 15.53 11.41 -20.60
C ASN A 11 15.45 9.89 -20.45
N GLY A 12 14.61 9.39 -19.55
CA GLY A 12 14.47 7.98 -19.24
C GLY A 12 15.34 7.54 -18.04
N ILE A 13 14.90 6.46 -17.41
CA ILE A 13 15.46 5.96 -16.14
C ILE A 13 16.88 5.43 -16.35
N ALA A 14 17.11 4.66 -17.41
CA ALA A 14 18.45 4.12 -17.74
C ALA A 14 19.50 5.22 -17.84
N ALA A 15 19.24 6.26 -18.62
CA ALA A 15 20.16 7.38 -18.81
C ALA A 15 20.42 8.14 -17.49
N ALA A 16 19.41 8.26 -16.62
CA ALA A 16 19.58 8.89 -15.31
C ALA A 16 20.46 8.05 -14.38
N LEU A 17 20.30 6.72 -14.36
CA LEU A 17 21.11 5.81 -13.56
C LEU A 17 22.56 5.81 -14.00
N GLU A 18 22.82 5.73 -15.32
CA GLU A 18 24.16 5.81 -15.90
C GLU A 18 24.83 7.14 -15.55
N THR A 19 24.13 8.27 -15.79
CA THR A 19 24.67 9.60 -15.48
C THR A 19 25.04 9.75 -14.01
N LEU A 20 24.20 9.25 -13.09
CA LEU A 20 24.50 9.32 -11.66
C LEU A 20 25.72 8.46 -11.30
N ALA A 21 25.85 7.26 -11.88
CA ALA A 21 26.99 6.40 -11.65
C ALA A 21 28.28 7.01 -12.24
N GLU A 22 28.22 7.60 -13.44
CA GLU A 22 29.33 8.35 -14.06
C GLU A 22 29.76 9.59 -13.27
N ASP A 23 28.79 10.30 -12.68
CA ASP A 23 29.02 11.46 -11.79
C ASP A 23 29.64 11.04 -10.43
N GLY A 24 29.82 9.73 -10.19
CA GLY A 24 30.47 9.19 -9.00
C GLY A 24 29.56 8.99 -7.79
N TYR A 25 28.25 8.95 -7.97
CA TYR A 25 27.32 8.55 -6.89
C TYR A 25 27.45 7.05 -6.63
N ASN A 26 27.76 6.70 -5.40
CA ASN A 26 28.07 5.31 -5.01
C ASN A 26 26.86 4.53 -4.49
N LEU A 27 25.76 5.22 -4.16
CA LEU A 27 24.50 4.63 -3.71
C LEU A 27 23.34 5.37 -4.38
N ILE A 28 22.61 4.66 -5.24
CA ILE A 28 21.53 5.22 -6.06
C ILE A 28 20.22 4.51 -5.73
N PHE A 29 19.21 5.27 -5.30
CA PHE A 29 17.85 4.79 -5.04
C PHE A 29 16.99 5.06 -6.27
N ASN A 30 16.50 3.99 -6.92
CA ASN A 30 15.58 4.04 -8.05
C ASN A 30 14.15 3.75 -7.55
N LEU A 31 13.29 4.77 -7.57
CA LEU A 31 11.88 4.68 -7.18
C LEU A 31 10.93 4.40 -8.38
N GLU A 32 11.48 4.37 -9.59
CA GLU A 32 10.76 4.15 -10.84
C GLU A 32 10.73 2.66 -11.23
N TYR A 33 9.84 2.28 -12.16
CA TYR A 33 9.51 0.89 -12.48
C TYR A 33 10.18 0.31 -13.75
N ASP A 34 11.15 0.97 -14.36
CA ASP A 34 11.92 0.43 -15.48
C ASP A 34 13.27 -0.12 -14.99
N PHE A 35 13.38 -1.44 -14.90
CA PHE A 35 14.55 -2.11 -14.32
C PHE A 35 15.39 -2.90 -15.33
N ASP A 36 14.88 -3.16 -16.54
CA ASP A 36 15.56 -4.08 -17.47
C ASP A 36 16.96 -3.58 -17.86
N ALA A 37 17.12 -2.28 -18.13
CA ALA A 37 18.43 -1.72 -18.41
C ALA A 37 19.40 -1.86 -17.22
N LEU A 38 18.89 -1.78 -15.99
CA LEU A 38 19.69 -1.91 -14.78
C LEU A 38 20.24 -3.33 -14.61
N VAL A 39 19.38 -4.36 -14.79
CA VAL A 39 19.71 -5.74 -14.38
C VAL A 39 19.93 -6.71 -15.53
N LYS A 40 19.40 -6.46 -16.73
CA LYS A 40 19.53 -7.36 -17.90
C LYS A 40 20.33 -6.75 -19.05
N GLY A 41 20.37 -5.42 -19.13
CA GLY A 41 20.84 -4.69 -20.29
C GLY A 41 19.78 -4.62 -21.39
N VAL A 42 19.86 -3.61 -22.24
CA VAL A 42 18.91 -3.34 -23.33
C VAL A 42 19.65 -2.97 -24.60
N GLY A 43 19.15 -3.41 -25.76
CA GLY A 43 19.70 -3.04 -27.06
C GLY A 43 21.11 -3.58 -27.34
N GLY A 44 21.53 -4.64 -26.64
CA GLY A 44 22.86 -5.24 -26.77
C GLY A 44 23.92 -4.60 -25.84
N ALA A 45 23.55 -3.65 -25.02
CA ALA A 45 24.42 -3.13 -23.94
C ALA A 45 24.36 -4.06 -22.71
N ASP A 46 25.46 -4.12 -21.97
CA ASP A 46 25.52 -4.80 -20.69
C ASP A 46 24.60 -4.10 -19.65
N ALA A 47 24.17 -4.86 -18.64
CA ALA A 47 23.43 -4.30 -17.52
C ALA A 47 24.19 -3.16 -16.82
N ILE A 48 23.52 -2.06 -16.50
CA ILE A 48 24.13 -0.91 -15.80
C ILE A 48 24.82 -1.36 -14.50
N ALA A 49 24.20 -2.27 -13.75
CA ALA A 49 24.78 -2.82 -12.53
C ALA A 49 26.11 -3.55 -12.77
N ALA A 50 26.27 -4.19 -13.93
CA ALA A 50 27.53 -4.85 -14.31
C ALA A 50 28.60 -3.86 -14.77
N GLN A 51 28.20 -2.76 -15.41
CA GLN A 51 29.11 -1.71 -15.88
C GLN A 51 29.70 -0.88 -14.71
N TYR A 52 28.91 -0.72 -13.61
CA TYR A 52 29.30 0.06 -12.43
C TYR A 52 29.32 -0.81 -11.16
N PRO A 53 30.26 -1.76 -11.05
CA PRO A 53 30.28 -2.76 -9.96
C PRO A 53 30.53 -2.15 -8.56
N ASP A 54 31.10 -0.95 -8.50
CA ASP A 54 31.40 -0.23 -7.25
C ASP A 54 30.25 0.69 -6.80
N THR A 55 29.21 0.83 -7.63
CA THR A 55 27.97 1.58 -7.32
C THR A 55 26.89 0.62 -6.86
N TRP A 56 26.24 0.93 -5.73
CA TRP A 56 25.08 0.21 -5.22
C TRP A 56 23.80 0.83 -5.79
N PHE A 57 22.94 -0.02 -6.30
CA PHE A 57 21.62 0.35 -6.80
C PHE A 57 20.55 -0.25 -5.89
N VAL A 58 19.58 0.55 -5.52
CA VAL A 58 18.43 0.11 -4.71
C VAL A 58 17.16 0.32 -5.52
N VAL A 59 16.42 -0.73 -5.76
CA VAL A 59 15.14 -0.69 -6.49
C VAL A 59 13.98 -0.92 -5.54
N PHE A 60 12.85 -0.27 -5.79
CA PHE A 60 11.67 -0.33 -4.93
C PHE A 60 10.51 -1.04 -5.62
N ASN A 61 9.67 -1.69 -4.81
CA ASN A 61 8.40 -2.30 -5.19
C ASN A 61 8.50 -3.50 -6.15
N ALA A 62 9.70 -3.98 -6.45
CA ALA A 62 9.94 -5.14 -7.29
C ALA A 62 11.25 -5.84 -6.89
N ASP A 63 11.40 -7.11 -7.28
CA ASP A 63 12.67 -7.84 -7.23
C ASP A 63 13.09 -8.28 -8.64
N PRO A 64 13.61 -7.35 -9.47
CA PRO A 64 14.04 -7.65 -10.82
C PRO A 64 15.41 -8.34 -10.87
N ASN A 65 16.13 -8.40 -9.74
CA ASN A 65 17.51 -8.87 -9.63
C ASN A 65 17.61 -10.40 -9.44
N ARG A 66 16.75 -11.17 -10.17
CA ARG A 66 16.69 -12.63 -10.09
C ARG A 66 16.81 -13.28 -11.45
N ASN A 67 17.62 -14.33 -11.51
CA ASN A 67 17.63 -15.28 -12.62
C ASN A 67 16.39 -16.18 -12.54
N GLU A 68 16.12 -16.94 -13.60
CA GLU A 68 15.02 -17.91 -13.67
C GLU A 68 15.12 -19.00 -12.59
N ASP A 69 16.32 -19.32 -12.13
CA ASP A 69 16.57 -20.29 -11.05
C ASP A 69 16.48 -19.67 -9.64
N GLY A 70 16.12 -18.38 -9.54
CA GLY A 70 16.01 -17.64 -8.30
C GLY A 70 17.33 -17.08 -7.74
N SER A 71 18.46 -17.33 -8.40
CA SER A 71 19.75 -16.77 -7.98
C SER A 71 19.84 -15.27 -8.27
N VAL A 72 20.67 -14.56 -7.49
CA VAL A 72 20.89 -13.12 -7.63
C VAL A 72 21.72 -12.85 -8.88
N MET A 73 21.28 -11.90 -9.72
CA MET A 73 22.00 -11.49 -10.93
C MET A 73 23.21 -10.62 -10.59
N HIS A 74 23.01 -9.58 -9.79
CA HIS A 74 24.03 -8.58 -9.44
C HIS A 74 24.09 -8.37 -7.92
N LYS A 75 25.29 -8.50 -7.34
CA LYS A 75 25.50 -8.36 -5.89
C LYS A 75 25.33 -6.91 -5.40
N ASN A 76 25.52 -5.94 -6.27
CA ASN A 76 25.40 -4.51 -6.01
C ASN A 76 23.99 -3.96 -6.29
N VAL A 77 22.98 -4.81 -6.44
CA VAL A 77 21.56 -4.41 -6.54
C VAL A 77 20.79 -4.96 -5.35
N ILE A 78 20.11 -4.08 -4.63
CA ILE A 78 19.23 -4.40 -3.51
C ILE A 78 17.79 -4.11 -3.93
N SER A 79 16.94 -5.11 -3.85
CA SER A 79 15.48 -5.01 -4.07
C SER A 79 14.78 -4.74 -2.75
N VAL A 80 13.87 -3.77 -2.72
CA VAL A 80 13.06 -3.38 -1.55
C VAL A 80 11.59 -3.63 -1.83
N LEU A 81 10.97 -4.48 -1.04
CA LEU A 81 9.54 -4.73 -1.03
C LEU A 81 8.91 -4.22 0.26
N PHE A 82 7.65 -3.85 0.18
CA PHE A 82 6.85 -3.47 1.34
C PHE A 82 5.68 -4.42 1.49
N ASP A 83 5.51 -4.99 2.67
CA ASP A 83 4.42 -5.92 3.00
C ASP A 83 3.11 -5.14 3.24
N VAL A 84 2.71 -4.33 2.26
CA VAL A 84 1.55 -3.43 2.31
C VAL A 84 0.22 -4.15 2.54
N HIS A 85 0.17 -5.46 2.27
CA HIS A 85 -0.97 -6.32 2.60
C HIS A 85 -1.26 -6.35 4.11
N GLU A 86 -0.24 -6.18 4.96
CA GLU A 86 -0.41 -6.12 6.41
C GLU A 86 -1.17 -4.84 6.86
N GLY A 87 -0.77 -3.67 6.34
CA GLY A 87 -1.48 -2.41 6.59
C GLY A 87 -2.88 -2.42 5.99
N SER A 88 -3.03 -2.99 4.79
CA SER A 88 -4.33 -3.16 4.13
C SER A 88 -5.26 -4.07 4.93
N TYR A 89 -4.74 -5.14 5.52
CA TYR A 89 -5.49 -6.02 6.43
C TYR A 89 -6.07 -5.23 7.61
N LEU A 90 -5.24 -4.42 8.27
CA LEU A 90 -5.70 -3.59 9.39
C LEU A 90 -6.79 -2.60 8.98
N SER A 91 -6.66 -1.98 7.81
CA SER A 91 -7.66 -1.04 7.32
C SER A 91 -8.99 -1.72 6.97
N GLY A 92 -8.96 -2.93 6.40
CA GLY A 92 -10.15 -3.74 6.14
C GLY A 92 -10.86 -4.19 7.42
N TYR A 93 -10.08 -4.64 8.40
CA TYR A 93 -10.59 -4.99 9.73
C TYR A 93 -11.24 -3.78 10.42
N ALA A 94 -10.57 -2.63 10.43
CA ALA A 94 -11.08 -1.38 11.00
C ALA A 94 -12.37 -0.94 10.33
N TYR A 95 -12.43 -0.98 8.99
CA TYR A 95 -13.61 -0.57 8.25
C TYR A 95 -14.87 -1.35 8.67
N VAL A 96 -14.80 -2.69 8.71
CA VAL A 96 -15.96 -3.51 9.09
C VAL A 96 -16.45 -3.16 10.50
N TYR A 97 -15.54 -3.05 11.48
CA TYR A 97 -15.94 -2.67 12.84
C TYR A 97 -16.51 -1.26 12.91
N MET A 98 -15.98 -0.30 12.17
CA MET A 98 -16.54 1.06 12.12
C MET A 98 -17.93 1.06 11.47
N ASN A 99 -18.10 0.31 10.39
CA ASN A 99 -19.36 0.24 9.67
C ASN A 99 -20.47 -0.45 10.49
N GLU A 100 -20.18 -1.56 11.18
CA GLU A 100 -21.16 -2.24 12.02
C GLU A 100 -21.56 -1.41 13.26
N ASN A 101 -20.67 -0.53 13.72
CA ASN A 101 -20.96 0.38 14.84
C ASN A 101 -21.34 1.79 14.39
N GLN A 102 -21.74 1.98 13.12
CA GLN A 102 -21.97 3.30 12.51
C GLN A 102 -22.97 4.18 13.28
N LYS A 103 -24.01 3.60 13.91
CA LYS A 103 -25.03 4.34 14.65
C LYS A 103 -24.48 5.01 15.91
N ASP A 104 -23.54 4.35 16.57
CA ASP A 104 -22.92 4.85 17.80
C ASP A 104 -21.67 5.70 17.51
N LEU A 105 -21.07 5.51 16.33
CA LEU A 105 -19.78 6.10 15.97
C LEU A 105 -19.94 7.44 15.23
N PHE A 106 -20.83 7.50 14.23
CA PHE A 106 -20.93 8.65 13.33
C PHE A 106 -22.11 9.55 13.67
N GLY A 107 -21.87 10.86 13.72
CA GLY A 107 -22.88 11.89 13.96
C GLY A 107 -23.25 12.68 12.71
N GLU A 108 -23.57 13.96 12.94
CA GLU A 108 -23.90 14.90 11.88
C GLU A 108 -22.75 15.05 10.87
N GLY A 109 -23.08 15.17 9.59
CA GLY A 109 -22.10 15.23 8.49
C GLY A 109 -21.82 13.89 7.81
N TYR A 110 -22.20 12.77 8.44
CA TYR A 110 -22.10 11.44 7.82
C TYR A 110 -23.46 10.96 7.32
N ASN A 111 -23.44 10.39 6.10
CA ASN A 111 -24.64 9.84 5.45
C ASN A 111 -24.40 8.36 5.15
N MET A 112 -24.25 7.58 6.22
CA MET A 112 -23.97 6.15 6.11
C MET A 112 -25.20 5.38 5.64
N THR A 113 -25.01 4.49 4.65
CA THR A 113 -26.04 3.49 4.31
C THR A 113 -26.21 2.55 5.51
N PRO A 114 -27.41 2.41 6.05
CA PRO A 114 -27.63 1.53 7.21
C PRO A 114 -27.22 0.08 6.91
N VAL A 115 -26.58 -0.60 7.88
CA VAL A 115 -26.12 -1.99 7.72
C VAL A 115 -27.24 -3.01 7.53
N ASP A 116 -28.47 -2.67 7.87
CA ASP A 116 -29.67 -3.44 7.57
C ASP A 116 -30.18 -3.24 6.14
N THR A 117 -29.71 -2.21 5.44
CA THR A 117 -30.00 -1.93 4.03
C THR A 117 -28.95 -2.52 3.12
N ALA A 118 -27.66 -2.23 3.38
CA ALA A 118 -26.54 -2.76 2.62
C ALA A 118 -25.27 -2.80 3.47
N ARG A 119 -24.45 -3.83 3.24
CA ARG A 119 -23.08 -3.95 3.72
C ARG A 119 -22.17 -4.02 2.52
N ALA A 120 -21.52 -2.95 2.19
CA ALA A 120 -20.68 -2.88 1.00
C ALA A 120 -19.46 -1.96 1.18
N VAL A 121 -18.41 -2.28 0.43
CA VAL A 121 -17.19 -1.47 0.33
C VAL A 121 -16.74 -1.40 -1.12
N GLY A 122 -16.06 -0.32 -1.47
CA GLY A 122 -15.42 -0.17 -2.78
C GLY A 122 -13.90 -0.32 -2.70
N PHE A 123 -13.30 -0.74 -3.80
CA PHE A 123 -11.87 -0.72 -4.05
C PHE A 123 -11.59 -0.10 -5.42
N VAL A 124 -10.65 0.84 -5.47
CA VAL A 124 -10.19 1.46 -6.72
C VAL A 124 -8.68 1.27 -6.83
N GLY A 125 -8.26 0.43 -7.76
CA GLY A 125 -6.87 0.17 -8.08
C GLY A 125 -6.45 0.85 -9.39
N GLY A 126 -5.22 1.34 -9.45
CA GLY A 126 -4.68 2.00 -10.65
C GLY A 126 -4.47 1.03 -11.80
N THR A 127 -4.03 -0.19 -11.52
CA THR A 127 -3.79 -1.26 -12.49
C THR A 127 -4.19 -2.61 -11.91
N ASN A 128 -4.43 -3.59 -12.81
CA ASN A 128 -4.69 -4.98 -12.43
C ASN A 128 -3.36 -5.77 -12.33
N SER A 129 -2.42 -5.26 -11.55
CA SER A 129 -1.12 -5.89 -11.32
C SER A 129 -1.01 -6.42 -9.89
N ASP A 130 -0.14 -7.41 -9.67
CA ASP A 130 0.08 -7.98 -8.33
C ASP A 130 0.52 -6.92 -7.31
N GLY A 131 1.28 -5.90 -7.74
CA GLY A 131 1.69 -4.78 -6.89
C GLY A 131 0.54 -3.88 -6.40
N ILE A 132 -0.61 -3.88 -7.10
CA ILE A 132 -1.84 -3.18 -6.69
C ILE A 132 -2.82 -4.16 -6.02
N LEU A 133 -2.97 -5.37 -6.57
CA LEU A 133 -3.88 -6.38 -6.02
C LEU A 133 -3.49 -6.83 -4.62
N VAL A 134 -2.20 -6.78 -4.26
CA VAL A 134 -1.71 -7.08 -2.91
C VAL A 134 -2.40 -6.24 -1.83
N PHE A 135 -2.71 -4.98 -2.11
CA PHE A 135 -3.50 -4.12 -1.22
C PHE A 135 -4.94 -4.60 -1.09
N SER A 136 -5.60 -4.87 -2.22
CA SER A 136 -6.98 -5.37 -2.25
C SER A 136 -7.11 -6.67 -1.46
N TYR A 137 -6.21 -7.62 -1.71
CA TYR A 137 -6.25 -8.93 -1.07
C TYR A 137 -5.93 -8.89 0.42
N GLY A 138 -5.00 -8.03 0.84
CA GLY A 138 -4.78 -7.74 2.25
C GLY A 138 -6.03 -7.18 2.93
N PHE A 139 -6.66 -6.19 2.31
CA PHE A 139 -7.89 -5.56 2.79
C PHE A 139 -9.04 -6.56 2.92
N MET A 140 -9.25 -7.40 1.90
CA MET A 140 -10.27 -8.45 1.92
C MET A 140 -10.05 -9.46 3.06
N GLN A 141 -8.81 -9.88 3.31
CA GLN A 141 -8.48 -10.79 4.41
C GLN A 141 -8.76 -10.17 5.78
N GLY A 142 -8.48 -8.87 5.96
CA GLY A 142 -8.83 -8.14 7.18
C GLY A 142 -10.34 -8.00 7.37
N MET A 143 -11.06 -7.70 6.29
CA MET A 143 -12.53 -7.69 6.30
C MET A 143 -13.10 -9.07 6.65
N GLU A 144 -12.57 -10.14 6.02
CA GLU A 144 -13.02 -11.52 6.27
C GLU A 144 -12.92 -11.89 7.75
N ARG A 145 -11.79 -11.55 8.40
CA ARG A 145 -11.64 -11.77 9.84
C ARG A 145 -12.75 -11.08 10.64
N ALA A 146 -12.96 -9.78 10.40
CA ALA A 146 -13.99 -9.02 11.12
C ALA A 146 -15.39 -9.50 10.80
N CYS A 147 -15.69 -9.85 9.55
CA CYS A 147 -16.96 -10.41 9.12
C CYS A 147 -17.24 -11.76 9.81
N SER A 148 -16.23 -12.63 9.90
CA SER A 148 -16.32 -13.91 10.61
C SER A 148 -16.56 -13.71 12.11
N GLU A 149 -15.85 -12.77 12.76
CA GLU A 149 -16.03 -12.44 14.17
C GLU A 149 -17.44 -11.90 14.49
N LEU A 150 -18.04 -11.15 13.55
CA LEU A 150 -19.35 -10.51 13.70
C LEU A 150 -20.49 -11.31 13.06
N ASN A 151 -20.18 -12.37 12.31
CA ASN A 151 -21.11 -13.19 11.54
C ASN A 151 -21.97 -12.36 10.56
N VAL A 152 -21.28 -11.53 9.73
CA VAL A 152 -21.89 -10.66 8.72
C VAL A 152 -21.26 -10.88 7.36
N ASN A 153 -21.98 -10.52 6.28
CA ASN A 153 -21.49 -10.63 4.91
C ASN A 153 -21.44 -9.24 4.26
N TYR A 154 -20.50 -9.05 3.33
CA TYR A 154 -20.29 -7.79 2.61
C TYR A 154 -20.21 -8.00 1.11
N ASP A 155 -20.72 -7.04 0.34
CA ASP A 155 -20.42 -6.86 -1.07
C ASP A 155 -19.10 -6.08 -1.23
N TYR A 156 -18.24 -6.54 -2.14
CA TYR A 156 -16.96 -5.92 -2.45
C TYR A 156 -16.93 -5.49 -3.90
N TYR A 157 -17.06 -4.18 -4.16
CA TYR A 157 -17.02 -3.60 -5.51
C TYR A 157 -15.59 -3.29 -5.88
N ALA A 158 -15.09 -3.78 -7.02
CA ALA A 158 -13.71 -3.56 -7.45
C ALA A 158 -13.62 -2.89 -8.83
N LYS A 159 -12.75 -1.89 -8.94
CA LYS A 159 -12.31 -1.27 -10.20
C LYS A 159 -10.77 -1.27 -10.22
N ASN A 160 -10.15 -2.16 -10.99
CA ASN A 160 -8.71 -2.43 -10.94
C ASN A 160 -7.89 -1.82 -12.09
N ASP A 161 -8.43 -0.87 -12.84
CA ASP A 161 -7.83 -0.27 -14.03
C ASP A 161 -8.16 1.23 -14.15
N ALA A 162 -8.23 1.92 -13.01
CA ALA A 162 -8.60 3.34 -12.99
C ALA A 162 -7.45 4.28 -13.43
N GLY A 163 -6.23 3.77 -13.61
CA GLY A 163 -5.05 4.60 -13.81
C GLY A 163 -4.63 5.34 -12.53
N PHE A 164 -3.73 6.33 -12.67
CA PHE A 164 -3.16 7.02 -11.51
C PHE A 164 -3.34 8.54 -11.54
N GLY A 165 -3.77 9.13 -12.64
CA GLY A 165 -3.66 10.57 -12.87
C GLY A 165 -4.97 11.36 -12.97
N ASP A 166 -6.15 10.72 -12.96
CA ASP A 166 -7.44 11.39 -13.17
C ASP A 166 -8.33 11.38 -11.90
N PRO A 167 -8.33 12.44 -11.09
CA PRO A 167 -9.17 12.51 -9.90
C PRO A 167 -10.68 12.59 -10.23
N ALA A 168 -11.07 13.08 -11.40
CA ALA A 168 -12.48 13.14 -11.80
C ALA A 168 -13.03 11.72 -12.03
N LEU A 169 -12.22 10.81 -12.60
CA LEU A 169 -12.57 9.41 -12.71
C LEU A 169 -12.72 8.77 -11.31
N GLY A 170 -11.80 9.08 -10.38
CA GLY A 170 -11.86 8.60 -9.00
C GLY A 170 -13.17 8.98 -8.31
N ALA A 171 -13.57 10.26 -8.44
CA ALA A 171 -14.84 10.75 -7.89
C ALA A 171 -16.06 10.04 -8.52
N THR A 172 -16.02 9.82 -9.83
CA THR A 172 -17.13 9.15 -10.56
C THR A 172 -17.29 7.69 -10.13
N VAL A 173 -16.17 6.94 -10.07
CA VAL A 173 -16.17 5.53 -9.68
C VAL A 173 -16.62 5.39 -8.23
N ALA A 174 -16.07 6.20 -7.31
CA ALA A 174 -16.48 6.21 -5.91
C ALA A 174 -17.97 6.54 -5.75
N GLY A 175 -18.47 7.54 -6.49
CA GLY A 175 -19.90 7.88 -6.50
C GLY A 175 -20.78 6.68 -6.85
N THR A 176 -20.43 5.94 -7.89
CA THR A 176 -21.16 4.71 -8.28
C THR A 176 -21.13 3.65 -7.18
N MET A 177 -19.99 3.45 -6.51
CA MET A 177 -19.88 2.49 -5.41
C MET A 177 -20.72 2.92 -4.20
N PHE A 178 -20.73 4.21 -3.87
CA PHE A 178 -21.57 4.78 -2.80
C PHE A 178 -23.07 4.64 -3.10
N ASP A 179 -23.49 4.87 -4.34
CA ASP A 179 -24.87 4.68 -4.81
C ASP A 179 -25.31 3.20 -4.71
N ASN A 180 -24.36 2.26 -4.83
CA ASN A 180 -24.58 0.84 -4.61
C ASN A 180 -24.47 0.40 -3.14
N GLY A 181 -24.44 1.35 -2.21
CA GLY A 181 -24.51 1.10 -0.77
C GLY A 181 -23.17 0.98 -0.05
N ALA A 182 -22.04 1.17 -0.74
CA ALA A 182 -20.75 1.23 -0.07
C ALA A 182 -20.69 2.41 0.90
N ASN A 183 -20.11 2.21 2.07
CA ASN A 183 -19.87 3.25 3.05
C ASN A 183 -18.42 3.73 3.09
N ALA A 184 -17.52 2.98 2.46
CA ALA A 184 -16.15 3.41 2.23
C ALA A 184 -15.63 2.94 0.87
N VAL A 185 -14.62 3.63 0.34
CA VAL A 185 -13.84 3.20 -0.82
C VAL A 185 -12.36 3.24 -0.47
N PHE A 186 -11.68 2.10 -0.67
CA PHE A 186 -10.22 2.00 -0.55
C PHE A 186 -9.59 2.34 -1.88
N ALA A 187 -8.76 3.40 -1.93
CA ALA A 187 -8.15 3.90 -3.14
C ALA A 187 -6.64 3.63 -3.19
N VAL A 188 -6.22 2.79 -4.15
CA VAL A 188 -4.84 2.42 -4.43
C VAL A 188 -4.51 2.85 -5.87
N ALA A 189 -4.59 4.14 -6.13
CA ALA A 189 -4.58 4.68 -7.50
C ALA A 189 -3.98 6.11 -7.60
N GLY A 190 -3.01 6.47 -6.77
CA GLY A 190 -2.36 7.77 -6.83
C GLY A 190 -3.36 8.93 -6.77
N VAL A 191 -3.26 9.89 -7.69
CA VAL A 191 -4.13 11.11 -7.74
C VAL A 191 -5.62 10.77 -7.96
N VAL A 192 -5.94 9.62 -8.56
CA VAL A 192 -7.34 9.13 -8.63
C VAL A 192 -7.92 9.00 -7.22
N GLY A 193 -7.10 8.60 -6.23
CA GLY A 193 -7.48 8.51 -4.82
C GLY A 193 -7.94 9.84 -4.22
N ASP A 194 -7.38 10.97 -4.64
CA ASP A 194 -7.80 12.29 -4.17
C ASP A 194 -9.25 12.56 -4.59
N GLY A 195 -9.64 12.12 -5.78
CA GLY A 195 -11.03 12.19 -6.25
C GLY A 195 -11.96 11.30 -5.44
N VAL A 196 -11.52 10.09 -5.07
CA VAL A 196 -12.27 9.17 -4.20
C VAL A 196 -12.51 9.81 -2.83
N ALA A 197 -11.47 10.33 -2.18
CA ALA A 197 -11.57 10.97 -0.87
C ALA A 197 -12.44 12.24 -0.89
N SER A 198 -12.31 13.05 -1.94
CA SER A 198 -13.14 14.24 -2.13
C SER A 198 -14.62 13.89 -2.30
N LYS A 199 -14.91 12.84 -3.07
CA LYS A 199 -16.28 12.35 -3.26
C LYS A 199 -16.85 11.74 -1.97
N ALA A 200 -16.06 11.01 -1.22
CA ALA A 200 -16.46 10.48 0.07
C ALA A 200 -16.95 11.60 1.01
N LYS A 201 -16.16 12.65 1.15
CA LYS A 201 -16.56 13.83 1.95
C LYS A 201 -17.80 14.51 1.42
N GLU A 202 -17.89 14.73 0.09
CA GLU A 202 -19.05 15.39 -0.55
C GLU A 202 -20.37 14.70 -0.20
N VAL A 203 -20.37 13.37 -0.13
CA VAL A 203 -21.59 12.57 0.09
C VAL A 203 -21.72 12.03 1.53
N GLY A 204 -20.81 12.40 2.45
CA GLY A 204 -20.83 11.97 3.83
C GLY A 204 -20.44 10.51 4.05
N LYS A 205 -19.61 9.96 3.18
CA LYS A 205 -19.03 8.61 3.20
C LYS A 205 -17.56 8.63 3.60
N LEU A 206 -16.90 7.50 3.50
CA LEU A 206 -15.52 7.33 3.96
C LEU A 206 -14.58 6.90 2.84
N ALA A 207 -13.29 7.14 3.05
CA ALA A 207 -12.21 6.63 2.20
C ALA A 207 -11.11 5.96 3.05
N VAL A 208 -10.36 5.06 2.42
CA VAL A 208 -9.05 4.57 2.89
C VAL A 208 -8.04 4.95 1.83
N MET A 209 -6.92 5.53 2.25
CA MET A 209 -5.86 6.03 1.35
C MET A 209 -4.58 5.19 1.47
N VAL A 210 -3.57 5.49 0.66
CA VAL A 210 -2.29 4.74 0.63
C VAL A 210 -1.07 5.65 0.59
N ASP A 211 0.08 5.02 0.74
CA ASP A 211 1.46 5.51 0.61
C ASP A 211 1.89 6.42 1.76
N GLY A 212 1.36 7.61 1.87
CA GLY A 212 1.65 8.56 2.94
C GLY A 212 0.49 8.76 3.91
N ASN A 213 0.71 9.54 4.96
CA ASN A 213 -0.39 9.97 5.83
C ASN A 213 -1.20 11.07 5.13
N LEU A 214 -2.32 10.69 4.56
CA LEU A 214 -3.26 11.56 3.83
C LEU A 214 -4.53 11.87 4.63
N ASP A 215 -4.62 11.44 5.88
CA ASP A 215 -5.84 11.51 6.71
C ASP A 215 -6.39 12.94 6.83
N ALA A 216 -5.52 13.94 6.88
CA ALA A 216 -5.92 15.34 6.98
C ALA A 216 -6.40 15.97 5.66
N GLN A 217 -6.20 15.33 4.51
CA GLN A 217 -6.67 15.86 3.21
C GLN A 217 -8.19 16.02 3.17
N GLN A 218 -8.92 15.05 3.76
CA GLN A 218 -10.37 15.13 3.94
C GLN A 218 -10.70 14.76 5.39
N SER A 219 -10.29 15.65 6.30
CA SER A 219 -10.40 15.46 7.76
C SER A 219 -11.78 14.95 8.17
N GLY A 220 -11.81 13.83 8.90
CA GLY A 220 -13.02 13.13 9.33
C GLY A 220 -13.62 12.16 8.31
N TYR A 221 -13.19 12.17 7.06
CA TYR A 221 -13.73 11.30 5.99
C TYR A 221 -12.72 10.27 5.46
N ILE A 222 -11.48 10.31 5.92
CA ILE A 222 -10.49 9.27 5.70
C ILE A 222 -10.35 8.48 7.00
N ILE A 223 -10.63 7.16 6.93
CA ILE A 223 -10.52 6.24 8.08
C ILE A 223 -9.07 6.17 8.53
N THR A 224 -8.20 5.92 7.57
CA THR A 224 -6.75 5.74 7.73
C THR A 224 -6.08 5.74 6.37
N SER A 225 -4.76 5.88 6.37
CA SER A 225 -3.92 5.64 5.20
C SER A 225 -3.03 4.43 5.44
N VAL A 226 -2.99 3.50 4.48
CA VAL A 226 -2.04 2.39 4.49
C VAL A 226 -0.66 2.94 4.11
N LEU A 227 0.27 2.88 5.03
CA LEU A 227 1.58 3.51 4.91
C LEU A 227 2.58 2.64 4.15
N LYS A 228 3.37 3.30 3.31
CA LYS A 228 4.58 2.74 2.70
C LYS A 228 5.74 3.67 3.04
N ASN A 229 6.44 3.34 4.13
CA ASN A 229 7.46 4.19 4.74
C ASN A 229 8.80 4.07 4.00
N THR A 230 8.87 4.65 2.81
CA THR A 230 10.09 4.60 1.95
C THR A 230 11.33 5.17 2.63
N GLY A 231 11.18 6.07 3.59
CA GLY A 231 12.27 6.60 4.38
C GLY A 231 12.98 5.54 5.24
N THR A 232 12.28 4.48 5.67
CA THR A 232 12.87 3.40 6.49
C THR A 232 13.97 2.65 5.74
N PRO A 233 13.75 2.05 4.55
CA PRO A 233 14.80 1.42 3.78
C PRO A 233 15.89 2.41 3.36
N VAL A 234 15.56 3.63 2.97
CA VAL A 234 16.57 4.64 2.61
C VAL A 234 17.53 4.88 3.76
N ALA A 235 17.02 5.10 4.96
CA ALA A 235 17.87 5.32 6.15
C ALA A 235 18.69 4.06 6.50
N THR A 236 18.07 2.88 6.48
CA THR A 236 18.72 1.61 6.84
C THR A 236 19.84 1.26 5.86
N ILE A 237 19.57 1.33 4.55
CA ILE A 237 20.55 0.98 3.52
C ILE A 237 21.66 2.02 3.45
N THR A 238 21.34 3.32 3.56
CA THR A 238 22.34 4.38 3.62
C THR A 238 23.27 4.21 4.82
N LYS A 239 22.70 3.85 5.99
CA LYS A 239 23.52 3.56 7.17
C LYS A 239 24.45 2.36 6.93
N ALA A 240 23.94 1.28 6.36
CA ALA A 240 24.76 0.10 6.04
C ALA A 240 25.88 0.42 5.04
N TYR A 241 25.60 1.30 4.06
CA TYR A 241 26.62 1.78 3.15
C TYR A 241 27.73 2.57 3.88
N VAL A 242 27.36 3.53 4.72
CA VAL A 242 28.30 4.36 5.49
C VAL A 242 29.14 3.54 6.46
N ASP A 243 28.53 2.53 7.10
CA ASP A 243 29.20 1.63 8.03
C ASP A 243 30.07 0.55 7.32
N GLY A 244 30.01 0.46 5.99
CA GLY A 244 30.72 -0.56 5.20
C GLY A 244 30.11 -1.95 5.28
N SER A 245 28.88 -2.09 5.80
CA SER A 245 28.21 -3.38 5.98
C SER A 245 27.21 -3.72 4.86
N ILE A 246 26.99 -2.84 3.90
CA ILE A 246 26.00 -3.03 2.83
C ILE A 246 26.21 -4.34 2.04
N GLY A 247 27.45 -4.76 1.82
CA GLY A 247 27.77 -6.01 1.14
C GLY A 247 27.42 -7.30 1.93
N THR A 248 26.95 -7.16 3.18
CA THR A 248 26.46 -8.27 4.01
C THR A 248 24.94 -8.31 4.09
N MET A 249 24.26 -7.33 3.50
CA MET A 249 22.79 -7.31 3.43
C MET A 249 22.30 -8.33 2.40
N GLU A 250 21.14 -8.91 2.67
CA GLU A 250 20.43 -9.70 1.66
C GLU A 250 20.02 -8.80 0.49
N ASN A 251 20.10 -9.31 -0.74
CA ASN A 251 19.73 -8.54 -1.93
C ASN A 251 18.22 -8.28 -2.05
N LEU A 252 17.39 -9.01 -1.30
CA LEU A 252 15.96 -8.73 -1.14
C LEU A 252 15.70 -8.32 0.30
N GLN A 253 15.16 -7.12 0.47
CA GLN A 253 14.76 -6.55 1.75
C GLN A 253 13.24 -6.38 1.77
N SER A 254 12.53 -7.05 2.67
CA SER A 254 11.11 -6.87 2.87
C SER A 254 10.85 -6.04 4.13
N TYR A 255 10.02 -5.02 4.00
CA TYR A 255 9.68 -4.09 5.07
C TYR A 255 8.21 -4.23 5.46
N ASN A 256 7.96 -4.72 6.66
CA ASN A 256 6.66 -5.06 7.21
C ASN A 256 6.27 -4.16 8.40
N ILE A 257 5.17 -4.45 9.07
CA ILE A 257 4.72 -3.72 10.27
C ILE A 257 5.79 -3.81 11.38
N ALA A 258 6.38 -4.97 11.62
CA ALA A 258 7.37 -5.15 12.68
C ALA A 258 8.64 -4.31 12.45
N SER A 259 9.04 -4.09 11.20
CA SER A 259 10.19 -3.25 10.83
C SER A 259 9.82 -1.75 10.71
N GLY A 260 8.55 -1.39 10.83
CA GLY A 260 8.06 -0.03 10.61
C GLY A 260 8.04 0.41 9.15
N GLY A 261 8.18 -0.53 8.20
CA GLY A 261 8.16 -0.23 6.76
C GLY A 261 6.76 -0.04 6.19
N THR A 262 5.76 -0.65 6.81
CA THR A 262 4.34 -0.48 6.47
C THR A 262 3.49 -0.39 7.74
N GLY A 263 2.20 -0.21 7.59
CA GLY A 263 1.20 -0.16 8.64
C GLY A 263 0.01 0.67 8.22
N ILE A 264 -0.69 1.22 9.19
CA ILE A 264 -1.71 2.25 8.99
C ILE A 264 -1.36 3.46 9.83
N THR A 265 -1.94 4.62 9.51
CA THR A 265 -1.90 5.79 10.38
C THR A 265 -2.49 5.46 11.75
N ASP A 266 -2.22 6.29 12.74
CA ASP A 266 -2.75 6.11 14.11
C ASP A 266 -4.26 6.39 14.21
N MET A 267 -4.92 6.76 13.10
CA MET A 267 -6.34 7.11 12.99
C MET A 267 -6.74 8.31 13.87
N SER A 268 -5.77 9.10 14.32
CA SER A 268 -6.01 10.25 15.21
C SER A 268 -6.82 11.35 14.54
N GLU A 269 -6.79 11.43 13.19
CA GLU A 269 -7.55 12.45 12.48
C GLU A 269 -9.04 12.16 12.48
N ILE A 270 -9.46 10.96 12.13
CA ILE A 270 -10.88 10.58 12.17
C ILE A 270 -11.42 10.56 13.59
N ALA A 271 -10.59 10.20 14.58
CA ALA A 271 -10.95 10.20 16.00
C ALA A 271 -11.51 11.54 16.51
N LYS A 272 -11.11 12.67 15.89
CA LYS A 272 -11.59 14.01 16.25
C LYS A 272 -13.04 14.27 15.85
N HIS A 273 -13.58 13.45 14.94
CA HIS A 273 -14.85 13.69 14.26
C HIS A 273 -15.94 12.66 14.59
N VAL A 274 -15.60 11.63 15.35
CA VAL A 274 -16.50 10.53 15.69
C VAL A 274 -16.68 10.41 17.22
N ASN A 275 -17.61 9.58 17.67
CA ASN A 275 -17.79 9.33 19.11
C ASN A 275 -16.54 8.69 19.70
N ALA A 276 -15.94 9.35 20.69
CA ALA A 276 -14.65 8.97 21.27
C ALA A 276 -14.65 7.59 21.95
N ASP A 277 -15.71 7.26 22.69
CA ASP A 277 -15.79 5.98 23.44
C ASP A 277 -16.00 4.80 22.46
N ALA A 278 -16.89 4.95 21.49
CA ALA A 278 -17.13 3.95 20.45
C ALA A 278 -15.85 3.74 19.61
N PHE A 279 -15.17 4.83 19.24
CA PHE A 279 -13.93 4.77 18.48
C PHE A 279 -12.82 4.08 19.27
N ALA A 280 -12.63 4.42 20.54
CA ALA A 280 -11.58 3.84 21.38
C ALA A 280 -11.71 2.30 21.49
N ALA A 281 -12.95 1.79 21.59
CA ALA A 281 -13.22 0.36 21.62
C ALA A 281 -12.82 -0.34 20.29
N ILE A 282 -13.08 0.31 19.16
CA ILE A 282 -12.67 -0.18 17.82
C ILE A 282 -11.16 -0.12 17.68
N LYS A 283 -10.55 1.01 18.02
CA LYS A 283 -9.09 1.20 17.91
C LYS A 283 -8.32 0.16 18.72
N ALA A 284 -8.79 -0.16 19.93
CA ALA A 284 -8.17 -1.20 20.76
C ALA A 284 -8.16 -2.57 20.07
N LYS A 285 -9.20 -2.92 19.31
CA LYS A 285 -9.25 -4.16 18.51
C LYS A 285 -8.23 -4.11 17.36
N VAL A 286 -8.17 -2.99 16.65
CA VAL A 286 -7.21 -2.78 15.55
C VAL A 286 -5.77 -2.89 16.06
N ASP A 287 -5.47 -2.28 17.20
CA ASP A 287 -4.14 -2.34 17.84
C ASP A 287 -3.76 -3.77 18.27
N ALA A 288 -4.71 -4.53 18.79
CA ALA A 288 -4.49 -5.92 19.13
C ALA A 288 -4.13 -6.77 17.90
N VAL A 289 -4.86 -6.58 16.79
CA VAL A 289 -4.58 -7.27 15.52
C VAL A 289 -3.24 -6.81 14.94
N GLN A 290 -2.90 -5.53 15.03
CA GLN A 290 -1.59 -5.03 14.61
C GLN A 290 -0.46 -5.71 15.40
N ALA A 291 -0.63 -5.91 16.71
CA ALA A 291 0.35 -6.61 17.54
C ALA A 291 0.48 -8.09 17.14
N GLU A 292 -0.61 -8.77 16.78
CA GLU A 292 -0.58 -10.15 16.27
C GLU A 292 0.18 -10.25 14.94
N ILE A 293 -0.03 -9.30 14.02
CA ILE A 293 0.70 -9.24 12.74
C ILE A 293 2.19 -9.00 13.00
N ALA A 294 2.53 -8.00 13.81
CA ALA A 294 3.92 -7.68 14.15
C ALA A 294 4.65 -8.84 14.83
N ALA A 295 3.93 -9.64 15.63
CA ALA A 295 4.47 -10.86 16.26
C ALA A 295 4.52 -12.08 15.31
N GLY A 296 3.97 -11.96 14.08
CA GLY A 296 3.90 -13.06 13.10
C GLY A 296 2.89 -14.16 13.46
N THR A 297 2.01 -13.93 14.44
CA THR A 297 0.95 -14.88 14.85
C THR A 297 -0.26 -14.83 13.95
N GLN A 298 -0.58 -13.65 13.37
CA GLN A 298 -1.54 -13.50 12.29
C GLN A 298 -0.81 -13.66 10.95
N LYS A 299 -1.15 -14.70 10.18
CA LYS A 299 -0.66 -14.89 8.81
C LYS A 299 -1.63 -14.24 7.82
N ILE A 300 -1.05 -13.56 6.83
CA ILE A 300 -1.79 -12.90 5.75
C ILE A 300 -1.14 -13.35 4.44
N VAL A 301 -1.93 -13.82 3.49
CA VAL A 301 -1.43 -14.22 2.17
C VAL A 301 -0.87 -12.98 1.45
N ASN A 302 0.37 -13.10 0.98
CA ASN A 302 1.06 -12.05 0.25
C ASN A 302 1.19 -12.40 -1.24
N ARG A 303 0.29 -11.91 -2.06
CA ARG A 303 0.30 -12.14 -3.51
C ARG A 303 1.61 -11.67 -4.18
N GLN A 304 2.26 -10.64 -3.65
CA GLN A 304 3.50 -10.11 -4.20
C GLN A 304 4.67 -11.12 -4.09
N ASN A 305 4.58 -12.07 -3.17
CA ASN A 305 5.55 -13.17 -3.01
C ASN A 305 5.18 -14.41 -3.87
N GLY A 306 4.21 -14.28 -4.78
CA GLY A 306 3.75 -15.39 -5.63
C GLY A 306 2.78 -16.35 -4.93
N GLU A 307 2.31 -16.02 -3.72
CA GLU A 307 1.30 -16.83 -3.03
C GLU A 307 -0.05 -16.74 -3.74
N GLU A 308 -0.69 -17.88 -3.97
CA GLU A 308 -2.01 -17.92 -4.60
C GLU A 308 -3.09 -17.40 -3.63
N PHE A 309 -3.97 -16.55 -4.14
CA PHE A 309 -5.12 -16.03 -3.39
C PHE A 309 -6.36 -16.02 -4.29
N ASP A 310 -7.34 -16.81 -3.90
CA ASP A 310 -8.68 -16.79 -4.50
C ASP A 310 -9.68 -16.19 -3.49
N PRO A 311 -10.20 -14.99 -3.75
CA PRO A 311 -11.15 -14.33 -2.85
C PRO A 311 -12.38 -15.17 -2.53
N ALA A 312 -12.90 -15.93 -3.48
CA ALA A 312 -14.11 -16.73 -3.31
C ALA A 312 -13.94 -17.85 -2.27
N THR A 313 -12.73 -18.40 -2.19
CA THR A 313 -12.41 -19.47 -1.22
C THR A 313 -11.87 -18.92 0.09
N ALA A 314 -11.02 -17.88 0.00
CA ALA A 314 -10.34 -17.33 1.16
C ALA A 314 -11.20 -16.38 1.99
N CYS A 315 -12.21 -15.75 1.38
CA CYS A 315 -13.08 -14.76 2.01
C CYS A 315 -14.57 -15.08 1.79
N PRO A 316 -15.08 -16.17 2.39
CA PRO A 316 -16.46 -16.64 2.16
C PRO A 316 -17.54 -15.65 2.61
N HIS A 317 -17.23 -14.68 3.48
CA HIS A 317 -18.17 -13.62 3.88
C HIS A 317 -18.18 -12.43 2.91
N LEU A 318 -17.33 -12.44 1.87
CA LEU A 318 -17.27 -11.38 0.87
C LEU A 318 -17.82 -11.85 -0.48
N THR A 319 -18.65 -11.02 -1.11
CA THR A 319 -19.12 -11.23 -2.47
C THR A 319 -18.49 -10.19 -3.38
N VAL A 320 -17.54 -10.58 -4.23
CA VAL A 320 -16.91 -9.69 -5.21
C VAL A 320 -17.87 -9.41 -6.36
N LYS A 321 -18.05 -8.12 -6.70
CA LYS A 321 -19.00 -7.61 -7.70
C LYS A 321 -18.30 -6.94 -8.87
#